data_1a038941f8c844fe8e993a60b5d11e9e
#
_entry.id   1a038941f8c844fe8e993a60b5d11e9e
#
_cell.length_a   1.000
_cell.length_b   1.000
_cell.length_c   1.000
_cell.angle_alpha   90.00
_cell.angle_beta   90.00
_cell.angle_gamma   90.00
#
_symmetry.space_group_name_H-M   'P 1'
#
loop_
_entity.id
_entity.type
_entity.pdbx_description
1 polymer ?
#
loop_
_entity_poly.entity_id
_entity_poly.type
_entity_poly.pdbx_seq_one_letter_code
_entity_poly.pdbx_strand_id
1 'polypeptide(L)'
;AVACAAARATIETFQNERVLENVAERSKQLFSGLEAIRQTSFGKVIEDIRGMGLMVGVQFASGPGEPIAQRLSKACLERDMLIMSTSSFDVIRWIPPLTVSEQELSDALDIFSDALEEVVSK
;
A
#
# COMPACT_ATOMS: atom_id res chain seq x y z
N ALA A 1 -31.12 -5.14 -13.53
CA ALA A 1 -30.79 -6.55 -13.82
C ALA A 1 -29.26 -6.77 -13.83
N VAL A 2 -28.48 -5.96 -14.55
CA VAL A 2 -27.01 -6.10 -14.63
C VAL A 2 -26.34 -5.86 -13.28
N ALA A 3 -26.71 -4.80 -12.57
CA ALA A 3 -26.16 -4.49 -11.24
C ALA A 3 -26.46 -5.59 -10.21
N CYS A 4 -27.66 -6.18 -10.24
CA CYS A 4 -28.00 -7.29 -9.36
C CYS A 4 -27.18 -8.56 -9.69
N ALA A 5 -26.96 -8.84 -10.98
CA ALA A 5 -26.12 -9.96 -11.42
C ALA A 5 -24.66 -9.76 -10.98
N ALA A 6 -24.11 -8.55 -11.14
CA ALA A 6 -22.77 -8.21 -10.70
C ALA A 6 -22.60 -8.33 -9.18
N ALA A 7 -23.56 -7.81 -8.40
CA ALA A 7 -23.52 -7.92 -6.94
C ALA A 7 -23.54 -9.39 -6.49
N ARG A 8 -24.39 -10.21 -7.08
CA ARG A 8 -24.45 -11.64 -6.79
C ARG A 8 -23.13 -12.34 -7.13
N ALA A 9 -22.58 -12.11 -8.31
CA ALA A 9 -21.29 -12.66 -8.72
C ALA A 9 -20.16 -12.26 -7.77
N THR A 10 -20.16 -11.02 -7.30
CA THR A 10 -19.17 -10.53 -6.31
C THR A 10 -19.27 -11.33 -5.01
N ILE A 11 -20.48 -11.54 -4.47
CA ILE A 11 -20.68 -12.31 -3.23
C ILE A 11 -20.24 -13.77 -3.43
N GLU A 12 -20.60 -14.38 -4.57
CA GLU A 12 -20.18 -15.75 -4.92
C GLU A 12 -18.63 -15.84 -5.01
N THR A 13 -17.96 -14.85 -5.60
CA THR A 13 -16.51 -14.78 -5.68
C THR A 13 -15.87 -14.71 -4.26
N PHE A 14 -16.41 -13.88 -3.38
CA PHE A 14 -15.92 -13.81 -1.99
C PHE A 14 -15.90 -15.17 -1.29
N GLN A 15 -16.91 -15.99 -1.53
CA GLN A 15 -17.02 -17.31 -0.93
C GLN A 15 -16.13 -18.34 -1.64
N ASN A 16 -16.20 -18.40 -2.98
CA ASN A 16 -15.54 -19.43 -3.76
C ASN A 16 -14.01 -19.26 -3.81
N GLU A 17 -13.51 -18.03 -3.83
CA GLU A 17 -12.09 -17.72 -3.89
C GLU A 17 -11.47 -17.42 -2.52
N ARG A 18 -12.23 -17.62 -1.45
CA ARG A 18 -11.76 -17.42 -0.06
C ARG A 18 -11.09 -16.05 0.14
N VAL A 19 -11.69 -15.01 -0.44
CA VAL A 19 -11.10 -13.66 -0.51
C VAL A 19 -10.73 -13.11 0.87
N LEU A 20 -11.58 -13.31 1.88
CA LEU A 20 -11.31 -12.79 3.24
C LEU A 20 -10.13 -13.50 3.92
N GLU A 21 -9.89 -14.76 3.61
CA GLU A 21 -8.72 -15.48 4.11
C GLU A 21 -7.44 -14.96 3.45
N ASN A 22 -7.47 -14.74 2.12
CA ASN A 22 -6.37 -14.08 1.43
C ASN A 22 -6.07 -12.70 2.04
N VAL A 23 -7.10 -11.89 2.27
CA VAL A 23 -6.94 -10.56 2.92
C VAL A 23 -6.27 -10.69 4.28
N ALA A 24 -6.64 -11.67 5.10
CA ALA A 24 -6.03 -11.86 6.42
C ALA A 24 -4.53 -12.19 6.34
N GLU A 25 -4.13 -13.02 5.36
CA GLU A 25 -2.73 -13.37 5.15
C GLU A 25 -1.93 -12.23 4.51
N ARG A 26 -2.47 -11.63 3.46
CA ARG A 26 -1.82 -10.50 2.78
C ARG A 26 -1.73 -9.27 3.67
N SER A 27 -2.68 -9.06 4.57
CA SER A 27 -2.59 -8.02 5.59
C SER A 27 -1.36 -8.20 6.49
N LYS A 28 -1.10 -9.41 6.98
CA LYS A 28 0.09 -9.69 7.78
C LYS A 28 1.37 -9.44 7.00
N GLN A 29 1.41 -9.88 5.74
CA GLN A 29 2.55 -9.66 4.85
C GLN A 29 2.80 -8.16 4.64
N LEU A 30 1.74 -7.38 4.34
CA LEU A 30 1.84 -5.95 4.11
C LEU A 30 2.36 -5.20 5.34
N PHE A 31 1.77 -5.44 6.51
CA PHE A 31 2.22 -4.80 7.75
C PHE A 31 3.66 -5.19 8.11
N SER A 32 4.02 -6.46 7.98
CA SER A 32 5.38 -6.92 8.24
C SER A 32 6.39 -6.32 7.26
N GLY A 33 6.05 -6.23 5.98
CA GLY A 33 6.89 -5.62 4.95
C GLY A 33 7.10 -4.12 5.19
N LEU A 34 6.03 -3.40 5.47
CA LEU A 34 6.11 -1.96 5.77
C LEU A 34 6.90 -1.69 7.05
N GLU A 35 6.74 -2.52 8.09
CA GLU A 35 7.52 -2.38 9.31
C GLU A 35 9.00 -2.71 9.08
N ALA A 36 9.32 -3.70 8.24
CA ALA A 36 10.70 -3.99 7.83
C ALA A 36 11.34 -2.79 7.12
N ILE A 37 10.61 -2.15 6.20
CA ILE A 37 11.05 -0.91 5.53
C ILE A 37 11.29 0.21 6.54
N ARG A 38 10.39 0.38 7.51
CA ARG A 38 10.52 1.39 8.58
C ARG A 38 11.80 1.23 9.41
N GLN A 39 12.31 0.00 9.57
CA GLN A 39 13.54 -0.27 10.31
C GLN A 39 14.82 0.06 9.52
N THR A 40 14.74 0.32 8.21
CA THR A 40 15.89 0.74 7.40
C THR A 40 16.34 2.15 7.76
N SER A 41 17.53 2.54 7.29
CA SER A 41 18.06 3.90 7.51
C SER A 41 17.19 4.99 6.89
N PHE A 42 16.65 4.74 5.69
CA PHE A 42 15.76 5.66 4.97
C PHE A 42 14.29 5.55 5.43
N GLY A 43 13.89 4.42 5.98
CA GLY A 43 12.53 4.20 6.48
C GLY A 43 12.19 4.93 7.78
N LYS A 44 13.17 5.53 8.45
CA LYS A 44 12.97 6.31 9.69
C LYS A 44 12.07 7.52 9.52
N VAL A 45 11.82 7.96 8.30
CA VAL A 45 10.85 9.02 7.99
C VAL A 45 9.40 8.56 8.14
N ILE A 46 9.15 7.24 8.28
CA ILE A 46 7.82 6.68 8.54
C ILE A 46 7.52 6.84 10.02
N GLU A 47 6.57 7.71 10.34
CA GLU A 47 6.12 7.95 11.73
C GLU A 47 5.13 6.89 12.19
N ASP A 48 4.17 6.53 11.33
CA ASP A 48 3.07 5.64 11.71
C ASP A 48 2.61 4.77 10.54
N ILE A 49 2.23 3.53 10.85
CA ILE A 49 1.63 2.57 9.94
C ILE A 49 0.34 2.08 10.59
N ARG A 50 -0.81 2.42 10.00
CA ARG A 50 -2.12 2.11 10.56
C ARG A 50 -3.11 1.65 9.50
N GLY A 51 -4.05 0.80 9.91
CA GLY A 51 -5.10 0.32 9.01
C GLY A 51 -5.72 -0.98 9.46
N MET A 52 -6.53 -1.54 8.59
CA MET A 52 -7.17 -2.84 8.78
C MET A 52 -7.22 -3.59 7.43
N GLY A 53 -6.91 -4.86 7.45
CA GLY A 53 -6.85 -5.67 6.23
C GLY A 53 -5.85 -5.10 5.24
N LEU A 54 -6.29 -4.83 4.02
CA LEU A 54 -5.48 -4.25 2.95
C LEU A 54 -5.71 -2.73 2.76
N MET A 55 -6.41 -2.08 3.67
CA MET A 55 -6.51 -0.62 3.71
C MET A 55 -5.53 -0.09 4.75
N VAL A 56 -4.36 0.37 4.32
CA VAL A 56 -3.27 0.79 5.21
C VAL A 56 -2.78 2.18 4.85
N GLY A 57 -2.62 3.03 5.86
CA GLY A 57 -2.00 4.34 5.74
C GLY A 57 -0.58 4.31 6.30
N VAL A 58 0.36 4.83 5.52
CA VAL A 58 1.75 5.06 5.94
C VAL A 58 1.96 6.56 6.06
N GLN A 59 2.17 7.06 7.26
CA GLN A 59 2.38 8.47 7.56
C GLN A 59 3.86 8.79 7.65
N PHE A 60 4.23 9.90 7.04
CA PHE A 60 5.62 10.38 7.04
C PHE A 60 5.79 11.61 7.94
N ALA A 61 7.01 11.81 8.41
CA ALA A 61 7.40 12.99 9.16
C ALA A 61 7.22 14.25 8.30
N SER A 62 6.52 15.23 8.84
CA SER A 62 6.34 16.52 8.17
C SER A 62 7.65 17.30 8.15
N GLY A 63 8.08 17.75 6.99
CA GLY A 63 9.29 18.55 6.78
C GLY A 63 9.01 19.76 5.89
N PRO A 64 10.00 20.66 5.75
CA PRO A 64 9.90 21.76 4.79
C PRO A 64 9.97 21.21 3.34
N GLY A 65 9.15 21.76 2.45
CA GLY A 65 9.14 21.40 1.02
C GLY A 65 7.96 20.55 0.60
N GLU A 66 8.10 19.87 -0.53
CA GLU A 66 7.04 19.00 -1.07
C GLU A 66 6.91 17.75 -0.17
N PRO A 67 5.67 17.38 0.23
CA PRO A 67 5.42 16.21 1.08
C PRO A 67 6.05 14.92 0.53
N ILE A 68 6.61 14.10 1.41
CA ILE A 68 7.24 12.81 1.05
C ILE A 68 6.24 11.93 0.29
N ALA A 69 4.99 11.86 0.76
CA ALA A 69 3.95 11.06 0.11
C ALA A 69 3.70 11.45 -1.36
N GLN A 70 3.79 12.75 -1.69
CA GLN A 70 3.60 13.20 -3.07
C GLN A 70 4.79 12.81 -3.95
N ARG A 71 6.02 13.03 -3.47
CA ARG A 71 7.25 12.64 -4.18
C ARG A 71 7.31 11.12 -4.37
N LEU A 72 6.97 10.37 -3.33
CA LEU A 72 6.95 8.92 -3.34
C LEU A 72 5.89 8.36 -4.29
N SER A 73 4.69 8.95 -4.33
CA SER A 73 3.66 8.55 -5.29
C SER A 73 4.13 8.72 -6.75
N LYS A 74 4.85 9.80 -7.06
CA LYS A 74 5.47 10.02 -8.38
C LYS A 74 6.56 8.98 -8.68
N ALA A 75 7.46 8.73 -7.72
CA ALA A 75 8.54 7.77 -7.89
C ALA A 75 8.05 6.32 -8.06
N CYS A 76 6.95 5.95 -7.38
CA CYS A 76 6.28 4.68 -7.59
C CYS A 76 5.65 4.59 -8.98
N LEU A 77 5.01 5.67 -9.45
CA LEU A 77 4.41 5.71 -10.79
C LEU A 77 5.47 5.53 -11.90
N GLU A 78 6.66 6.09 -11.75
CA GLU A 78 7.79 5.89 -12.66
C GLU A 78 8.29 4.45 -12.70
N ARG A 79 7.88 3.62 -11.74
CA ARG A 79 8.15 2.18 -11.62
C ARG A 79 6.91 1.32 -11.88
N ASP A 80 5.93 1.87 -12.63
CA ASP A 80 4.68 1.21 -13.01
C ASP A 80 3.79 0.80 -11.80
N MET A 81 4.00 1.42 -10.63
CA MET A 81 3.17 1.20 -9.45
C MET A 81 2.30 2.40 -9.14
N LEU A 82 0.98 2.23 -9.26
CA LEU A 82 0.01 3.26 -8.88
C LEU A 82 -0.27 3.20 -7.38
N ILE A 83 0.11 4.23 -6.66
CA ILE A 83 -0.20 4.40 -5.24
C ILE A 83 -0.61 5.85 -4.96
N MET A 84 -1.52 6.05 -4.01
CA MET A 84 -2.13 7.36 -3.79
C MET A 84 -1.64 8.03 -2.52
N SER A 85 -1.24 9.30 -2.64
CA SER A 85 -1.09 10.19 -1.50
C SER A 85 -2.44 10.80 -1.09
N THR A 86 -2.57 11.18 0.19
CA THR A 86 -3.74 11.94 0.66
C THR A 86 -3.50 13.44 0.52
N SER A 87 -4.57 14.23 0.34
CA SER A 87 -4.43 15.67 0.06
C SER A 87 -4.13 16.54 1.29
N SER A 88 -4.46 16.06 2.50
CA SER A 88 -4.41 16.89 3.72
C SER A 88 -3.27 16.51 4.67
N PHE A 89 -2.68 15.35 4.49
CA PHE A 89 -1.62 14.82 5.36
C PHE A 89 -0.52 14.18 4.53
N ASP A 90 0.69 14.13 5.06
CA ASP A 90 1.81 13.42 4.41
C ASP A 90 1.65 11.90 4.62
N VAL A 91 0.68 11.32 3.91
CA VAL A 91 0.28 9.91 4.03
C VAL A 91 0.14 9.28 2.65
N ILE A 92 0.74 8.12 2.49
CA ILE A 92 0.46 7.18 1.40
C ILE A 92 -0.62 6.19 1.84
N ARG A 93 -1.55 5.90 0.94
CA ARG A 93 -2.62 4.93 1.18
C ARG A 93 -2.43 3.69 0.31
N TRP A 94 -2.24 2.55 0.95
CA TRP A 94 -2.25 1.24 0.33
C TRP A 94 -3.67 0.71 0.26
N ILE A 95 -4.12 0.35 -0.93
CA ILE A 95 -5.43 -0.28 -1.21
C ILE A 95 -5.29 -1.22 -2.40
N PRO A 96 -4.48 -2.29 -2.30
CA PRO A 96 -4.40 -3.27 -3.36
C PRO A 96 -5.72 -4.02 -3.52
N PRO A 97 -5.95 -4.70 -4.65
CA PRO A 97 -7.09 -5.59 -4.82
C PRO A 97 -7.13 -6.64 -3.71
N LEU A 98 -8.32 -7.01 -3.25
CA LEU A 98 -8.47 -8.03 -2.20
C LEU A 98 -8.01 -9.43 -2.65
N THR A 99 -7.86 -9.62 -3.97
CA THR A 99 -7.36 -10.84 -4.62
C THR A 99 -5.87 -10.80 -4.92
N VAL A 100 -5.16 -9.76 -4.46
CA VAL A 100 -3.71 -9.63 -4.67
C VAL A 100 -2.97 -10.87 -4.19
N SER A 101 -2.05 -11.36 -5.00
CA SER A 101 -1.22 -12.51 -4.67
C SER A 101 -0.07 -12.13 -3.73
N GLU A 102 0.55 -13.14 -3.14
CA GLU A 102 1.76 -12.98 -2.33
C GLU A 102 2.89 -12.33 -3.12
N GLN A 103 3.11 -12.78 -4.35
CA GLN A 103 4.18 -12.28 -5.21
C GLN A 103 3.95 -10.83 -5.61
N GLU A 104 2.75 -10.47 -6.08
CA GLU A 104 2.41 -9.10 -6.45
C GLU A 104 2.58 -8.14 -5.28
N LEU A 105 2.23 -8.57 -4.06
CA LEU A 105 2.41 -7.74 -2.88
C LEU A 105 3.89 -7.59 -2.48
N SER A 106 4.70 -8.64 -2.65
CA SER A 106 6.16 -8.57 -2.48
C SER A 106 6.79 -7.60 -3.46
N ASP A 107 6.46 -7.72 -4.75
CA ASP A 107 6.98 -6.85 -5.80
C ASP A 107 6.61 -5.37 -5.53
N ALA A 108 5.38 -5.14 -5.07
CA ALA A 108 4.93 -3.80 -4.70
C ALA A 108 5.68 -3.23 -3.48
N LEU A 109 6.00 -4.06 -2.48
CA LEU A 109 6.81 -3.64 -1.32
C LEU A 109 8.24 -3.31 -1.72
N ASP A 110 8.84 -4.06 -2.64
CA ASP A 110 10.18 -3.81 -3.16
C ASP A 110 10.22 -2.49 -3.93
N ILE A 111 9.27 -2.26 -4.85
CA ILE A 111 9.13 -0.99 -5.57
C ILE A 111 8.97 0.19 -4.60
N PHE A 112 8.13 0.03 -3.57
CA PHE A 112 7.92 1.08 -2.58
C PHE A 112 9.18 1.37 -1.77
N SER A 113 9.94 0.34 -1.40
CA SER A 113 11.21 0.48 -0.68
C SER A 113 12.23 1.25 -1.49
N ASP A 114 12.46 0.86 -2.75
CA ASP A 114 13.40 1.50 -3.66
C ASP A 114 13.02 2.97 -3.94
N ALA A 115 11.72 3.21 -4.17
CA ALA A 115 11.22 4.56 -4.40
C ALA A 115 11.38 5.45 -3.15
N LEU A 116 11.15 4.91 -1.94
CA LEU A 116 11.32 5.64 -0.69
C LEU A 116 12.80 5.99 -0.45
N GLU A 117 13.71 5.05 -0.67
CA GLU A 117 15.15 5.28 -0.56
C GLU A 117 15.59 6.42 -1.48
N GLU A 118 15.15 6.41 -2.74
CA GLU A 118 15.46 7.48 -3.71
C GLU A 118 14.93 8.84 -3.25
N VAL A 119 13.68 8.89 -2.79
CA VAL A 119 13.02 10.13 -2.37
C VAL A 119 13.67 10.74 -1.12
N VAL A 120 14.13 9.91 -0.20
CA VAL A 120 14.76 10.38 1.06
C VAL A 120 16.22 10.79 0.85
N SER A 121 16.90 10.20 -0.15
CA SER A 121 18.31 10.50 -0.45
C SER A 121 18.52 11.79 -1.22
N LYS A 122 17.46 12.37 -1.78
CA LYS A 122 17.45 13.64 -2.53
C LYS A 122 17.03 14.81 -1.65
#